data_8169980f1db4e5412f3cdac6e7ca6fad
#
_entry.id   8169980f1db4e5412f3cdac6e7ca6fad
#
_cell.length_a   1.000
_cell.length_b   1.000
_cell.length_c   1.000
_cell.angle_alpha   90.00
_cell.angle_beta   90.00
_cell.angle_gamma   90.00
#
_symmetry.space_group_name_H-M   'P 1'
#
loop_
_entity.id
_entity.type
_entity.pdbx_description
1 polymer ?
#
loop_
_entity_poly.entity_id
_entity_poly.type
_entity_poly.pdbx_seq_one_letter_code
_entity_poly.pdbx_strand_id
1 'polypeptide(L)'
;MRRLHGHHGRARGELVLCVRHRGGRQIRNIATVGGNIMQDRRCIYFNQPHLWRSGLAYCFKTGGSICHQIPNSPVCRAIYYSDVATALIAYEAEVEYIEDGETHRTDLKSLIERHSVANGLACQEHLPILVTRFFVPAAEEGERSGFYQYAISRSREVSIATSQCCWV
;
A
#
# COMPACT_ATOMS: atom_id res chain seq x y z
N MET A 1 -18.77 -16.25 7.26
CA MET A 1 -17.59 -16.96 6.71
C MET A 1 -17.48 -16.61 5.23
N ARG A 2 -16.52 -15.80 4.78
CA ARG A 2 -16.53 -15.22 3.44
C ARG A 2 -15.25 -15.50 2.69
N ARG A 3 -15.42 -15.81 1.43
CA ARG A 3 -14.54 -16.51 0.51
C ARG A 3 -13.17 -15.89 0.39
N LEU A 4 -12.16 -16.71 0.56
CA LEU A 4 -10.83 -16.52 -0.02
C LEU A 4 -10.99 -16.62 -1.54
N HIS A 5 -10.71 -15.56 -2.26
CA HIS A 5 -10.54 -15.65 -3.70
C HIS A 5 -9.06 -15.92 -3.94
N GLY A 6 -8.75 -17.15 -4.29
CA GLY A 6 -7.43 -17.55 -4.75
C GLY A 6 -7.48 -17.70 -6.26
N HIS A 7 -6.55 -17.12 -6.96
CA HIS A 7 -6.29 -17.36 -8.36
C HIS A 7 -4.86 -17.91 -8.50
N HIS A 8 -4.71 -18.97 -9.25
CA HIS A 8 -3.42 -19.51 -9.63
C HIS A 8 -3.27 -19.31 -11.13
N GLY A 9 -2.26 -18.61 -11.58
CA GLY A 9 -2.06 -18.28 -12.98
C GLY A 9 -0.59 -18.08 -13.34
N ARG A 10 -0.32 -17.79 -14.59
CA ARG A 10 1.00 -17.35 -15.04
C ARG A 10 1.33 -15.99 -14.38
N ALA A 11 2.55 -15.84 -13.92
CA ALA A 11 3.02 -14.78 -13.02
C ALA A 11 2.49 -13.35 -13.32
N ARG A 12 2.30 -12.98 -14.57
CA ARG A 12 1.82 -11.62 -14.93
C ARG A 12 0.30 -11.46 -14.96
N GLY A 13 -0.47 -12.55 -15.07
CA GLY A 13 -1.94 -12.48 -15.09
C GLY A 13 -2.52 -11.93 -13.78
N GLU A 14 -1.85 -12.17 -12.69
CA GLU A 14 -2.31 -11.80 -11.36
C GLU A 14 -2.03 -10.35 -10.97
N LEU A 15 -0.92 -9.75 -11.46
CA LEU A 15 -0.72 -8.32 -11.31
C LEU A 15 -1.85 -7.53 -12.01
N VAL A 16 -2.27 -8.00 -13.19
CA VAL A 16 -3.43 -7.44 -13.90
C VAL A 16 -4.72 -7.63 -13.11
N LEU A 17 -4.90 -8.77 -12.45
CA LEU A 17 -6.05 -9.04 -11.60
C LEU A 17 -6.04 -8.12 -10.36
N CYS A 18 -4.91 -7.95 -9.68
CA CYS A 18 -4.78 -7.01 -8.57
C CYS A 18 -5.21 -5.59 -8.96
N VAL A 19 -4.75 -5.10 -10.12
CA VAL A 19 -5.10 -3.78 -10.62
C VAL A 19 -6.58 -3.71 -11.03
N ARG A 20 -7.11 -4.76 -11.67
CA ARG A 20 -8.51 -4.80 -12.13
C ARG A 20 -9.52 -4.91 -11.00
N HIS A 21 -9.19 -5.60 -9.93
CA HIS A 21 -10.08 -5.76 -8.76
C HIS A 21 -10.09 -4.55 -7.84
N ARG A 22 -9.27 -3.52 -8.11
CA ARG A 22 -9.17 -2.30 -7.32
C ARG A 22 -10.13 -1.22 -7.77
N GLY A 23 -11.07 -0.91 -6.92
CA GLY A 23 -12.00 0.20 -7.09
C GLY A 23 -12.97 0.09 -8.27
N GLY A 24 -14.06 0.81 -8.20
CA GLY A 24 -14.99 0.96 -9.31
C GLY A 24 -14.33 1.56 -10.55
N ARG A 25 -15.00 1.48 -11.69
CA ARG A 25 -14.50 2.05 -12.97
C ARG A 25 -14.06 3.51 -12.85
N GLN A 26 -14.80 4.32 -12.10
CA GLN A 26 -14.50 5.74 -11.89
C GLN A 26 -13.16 5.94 -11.17
N ILE A 27 -12.90 5.16 -10.12
CA ILE A 27 -11.63 5.24 -9.39
C ILE A 27 -10.47 4.83 -10.31
N ARG A 28 -10.60 3.75 -11.06
CA ARG A 28 -9.55 3.29 -11.97
C ARG A 28 -9.23 4.26 -13.11
N ASN A 29 -10.19 5.09 -13.51
CA ASN A 29 -9.97 6.09 -14.55
C ASN A 29 -9.07 7.25 -14.12
N ILE A 30 -8.97 7.53 -12.80
CA ILE A 30 -8.20 8.65 -12.26
C ILE A 30 -7.03 8.20 -11.38
N ALA A 31 -7.05 6.96 -10.89
CA ALA A 31 -6.00 6.43 -10.03
C ALA A 31 -4.74 6.09 -10.84
N THR A 32 -3.58 6.34 -10.23
CA THR A 32 -2.29 5.92 -10.74
C THR A 32 -1.67 4.86 -9.84
N VAL A 33 -0.81 4.00 -10.39
CA VAL A 33 -0.07 3.01 -9.61
C VAL A 33 0.87 3.72 -8.61
N GLY A 34 1.56 4.78 -9.04
CA GLY A 34 2.40 5.58 -8.16
C GLY A 34 1.62 6.17 -6.98
N GLY A 35 0.45 6.77 -7.23
CA GLY A 35 -0.41 7.29 -6.17
C GLY A 35 -0.96 6.20 -5.24
N ASN A 36 -1.18 4.98 -5.74
CA ASN A 36 -1.57 3.85 -4.91
C ASN A 36 -0.41 3.36 -4.01
N ILE A 37 0.81 3.35 -4.52
CA ILE A 37 2.01 2.98 -3.76
C ILE A 37 2.34 4.05 -2.71
N MET A 38 2.26 5.33 -3.08
CA MET A 38 2.58 6.46 -2.20
C MET A 38 1.40 6.91 -1.33
N GLN A 39 0.35 6.09 -1.23
CA GLN A 39 -0.81 6.43 -0.40
C GLN A 39 -0.44 6.57 1.08
N ASP A 40 -1.08 7.51 1.75
CA ASP A 40 -0.93 7.68 3.19
C ASP A 40 -1.47 6.47 3.97
N ARG A 41 -0.84 6.17 5.09
CA ARG A 41 -1.27 5.12 6.01
C ARG A 41 -2.60 5.50 6.66
N ARG A 42 -3.51 4.55 6.73
CA ARG A 42 -4.87 4.75 7.24
C ARG A 42 -4.99 4.33 8.70
N CYS A 43 -5.78 5.12 9.43
CA CYS A 43 -6.07 4.86 10.83
C CYS A 43 -7.52 5.25 11.13
N ILE A 44 -8.24 4.38 11.82
CA ILE A 44 -9.64 4.62 12.19
C ILE A 44 -9.82 5.91 13.01
N TYR A 45 -8.85 6.28 13.83
CA TYR A 45 -8.89 7.51 14.63
C TYR A 45 -8.51 8.74 13.78
N PHE A 46 -7.42 8.66 13.03
CA PHE A 46 -6.93 9.78 12.23
C PHE A 46 -7.87 10.14 11.07
N ASN A 47 -8.53 9.14 10.46
CA ASN A 47 -9.42 9.35 9.32
C ASN A 47 -10.82 9.87 9.71
N GLN A 48 -11.06 10.20 10.98
CA GLN A 48 -12.29 10.82 11.43
C GLN A 48 -12.30 12.33 11.12
N PRO A 49 -13.50 12.96 11.07
CA PRO A 49 -13.63 14.40 10.92
C PRO A 49 -12.87 15.18 12.00
N HIS A 50 -12.42 16.39 11.68
CA HIS A 50 -11.65 17.23 12.59
C HIS A 50 -12.39 17.44 13.94
N LEU A 51 -13.69 17.74 13.88
CA LEU A 51 -14.50 17.95 15.08
C LEU A 51 -14.48 16.74 16.04
N TRP A 52 -14.55 15.52 15.48
CA TRP A 52 -14.46 14.30 16.30
C TRP A 52 -13.06 14.15 16.91
N ARG A 53 -12.01 14.42 16.11
CA ARG A 53 -10.62 14.30 16.57
C ARG A 53 -10.23 15.36 17.60
N SER A 54 -10.87 16.52 17.60
CA SER A 54 -10.57 17.60 18.56
C SER A 54 -10.92 17.24 20.01
N GLY A 55 -11.78 16.25 20.22
CA GLY A 55 -12.08 15.68 21.54
C GLY A 55 -11.05 14.66 22.06
N LEU A 56 -10.01 14.36 21.27
CA LEU A 56 -8.97 13.39 21.62
C LEU A 56 -7.59 14.08 21.74
N ALA A 57 -6.72 13.49 22.56
CA ALA A 57 -5.33 13.92 22.61
C ALA A 57 -4.64 13.74 21.25
N TYR A 58 -3.67 14.59 20.94
CA TYR A 58 -2.93 14.51 19.67
C TYR A 58 -2.13 13.22 19.58
N CYS A 59 -2.33 12.49 18.49
CA CYS A 59 -1.57 11.28 18.19
C CYS A 59 -0.35 11.60 17.31
N PHE A 60 0.50 10.60 17.04
CA PHE A 60 1.67 10.77 16.16
C PHE A 60 1.33 11.44 14.81
N LYS A 61 0.19 11.13 14.21
CA LYS A 61 -0.24 11.75 12.94
C LYS A 61 -0.80 13.17 13.08
N THR A 62 -0.92 13.69 14.26
CA THR A 62 -1.40 15.04 14.55
C THR A 62 -0.44 15.87 15.40
N GLY A 63 0.84 15.47 15.46
CA GLY A 63 1.88 16.17 16.19
C GLY A 63 2.01 15.79 17.68
N GLY A 64 1.33 14.74 18.12
CA GLY A 64 1.45 14.20 19.48
C GLY A 64 2.42 13.02 19.57
N SER A 65 2.43 12.36 20.73
CA SER A 65 3.35 11.27 21.08
C SER A 65 2.64 9.96 21.43
N ILE A 66 1.34 9.85 21.17
CA ILE A 66 0.56 8.67 21.53
C ILE A 66 -0.06 8.01 20.30
N CYS A 67 -0.38 6.73 20.41
CA CYS A 67 -1.16 5.99 19.44
C CYS A 67 -2.50 5.56 20.06
N HIS A 68 -3.62 6.02 19.50
CA HIS A 68 -4.95 5.62 19.99
C HIS A 68 -5.32 4.19 19.62
N GLN A 69 -4.68 3.64 18.57
CA GLN A 69 -4.96 2.28 18.11
C GLN A 69 -4.31 1.22 19.00
N ILE A 70 -3.06 1.49 19.42
CA ILE A 70 -2.31 0.60 20.30
C ILE A 70 -1.71 1.44 21.44
N PRO A 71 -2.25 1.35 22.66
CA PRO A 71 -1.71 2.05 23.82
C PRO A 71 -0.23 1.72 24.04
N ASN A 72 0.52 2.72 24.48
CA ASN A 72 1.97 2.61 24.78
C ASN A 72 2.85 2.22 23.57
N SER A 73 2.34 2.28 22.34
CA SER A 73 3.20 2.11 21.17
C SER A 73 4.14 3.32 21.04
N PRO A 74 5.44 3.10 20.82
CA PRO A 74 6.40 4.19 20.62
C PRO A 74 6.33 4.81 19.21
N VAL A 75 5.52 4.25 18.33
CA VAL A 75 5.37 4.69 16.92
C VAL A 75 3.92 4.64 16.46
N CYS A 76 3.62 5.35 15.39
CA CYS A 76 2.31 5.28 14.73
C CYS A 76 2.02 3.87 14.19
N ARG A 77 0.84 3.32 14.51
CA ARG A 77 0.37 2.01 14.05
C ARG A 77 -0.69 2.10 12.94
N ALA A 78 -0.74 3.23 12.23
CA ALA A 78 -1.56 3.34 11.03
C ALA A 78 -1.16 2.29 9.99
N ILE A 79 -2.15 1.76 9.26
CA ILE A 79 -1.99 0.62 8.36
C ILE A 79 -1.78 1.10 6.92
N TYR A 80 -0.86 0.47 6.22
CA TYR A 80 -0.63 0.66 4.80
C TYR A 80 -1.52 -0.29 3.98
N TYR A 81 -2.26 0.24 3.02
CA TYR A 81 -3.34 -0.48 2.34
C TYR A 81 -3.13 -0.65 0.84
N SER A 82 -1.90 -0.83 0.36
CA SER A 82 -1.67 -1.09 -1.05
C SER A 82 -1.55 -2.58 -1.37
N ASP A 83 -2.58 -3.17 -1.99
CA ASP A 83 -2.49 -4.56 -2.49
C ASP A 83 -1.59 -4.64 -3.73
N VAL A 84 -1.53 -3.55 -4.51
CA VAL A 84 -0.61 -3.45 -5.67
C VAL A 84 0.84 -3.52 -5.20
N ALA A 85 1.16 -2.88 -4.07
CA ALA A 85 2.49 -2.98 -3.48
C ALA A 85 2.84 -4.41 -3.08
N THR A 86 1.89 -5.13 -2.46
CA THR A 86 2.09 -6.54 -2.08
C THR A 86 2.43 -7.40 -3.29
N ALA A 87 1.72 -7.19 -4.41
CA ALA A 87 1.98 -7.88 -5.65
C ALA A 87 3.35 -7.53 -6.25
N LEU A 88 3.67 -6.25 -6.35
CA LEU A 88 4.93 -5.78 -6.92
C LEU A 88 6.15 -6.21 -6.07
N ILE A 89 6.03 -6.20 -4.74
CA ILE A 89 7.09 -6.70 -3.84
C ILE A 89 7.33 -8.20 -4.05
N ALA A 90 6.26 -8.99 -4.20
CA ALA A 90 6.40 -10.43 -4.45
C ALA A 90 7.08 -10.75 -5.80
N TYR A 91 7.00 -9.84 -6.76
CA TYR A 91 7.74 -9.91 -8.03
C TYR A 91 9.11 -9.23 -7.99
N GLU A 92 9.60 -8.86 -6.81
CA GLU A 92 10.89 -8.17 -6.65
C GLU A 92 11.02 -6.92 -7.55
N ALA A 93 9.92 -6.19 -7.69
CA ALA A 93 9.87 -5.03 -8.56
C ALA A 93 10.76 -3.90 -8.04
N GLU A 94 11.48 -3.26 -8.95
CA GLU A 94 12.18 -2.01 -8.70
C GLU A 94 11.31 -0.82 -9.12
N VAL A 95 11.61 0.33 -8.53
CA VAL A 95 10.90 1.58 -8.77
C VAL A 95 11.87 2.69 -9.11
N GLU A 96 11.51 3.47 -10.13
CA GLU A 96 12.19 4.71 -10.48
C GLU A 96 11.35 5.89 -10.00
N TYR A 97 11.99 6.84 -9.36
CA TYR A 97 11.35 8.05 -8.86
C TYR A 97 12.27 9.27 -8.98
N ILE A 98 11.67 10.45 -8.98
CA ILE A 98 12.37 11.74 -8.96
C ILE A 98 12.26 12.30 -7.55
N GLU A 99 13.39 12.72 -6.99
CA GLU A 99 13.52 13.43 -5.74
C GLU A 99 14.54 14.56 -5.93
N ASP A 100 14.18 15.78 -5.51
CA ASP A 100 15.01 16.99 -5.64
C ASP A 100 15.52 17.25 -7.08
N GLY A 101 14.76 16.79 -8.09
CA GLY A 101 15.11 16.93 -9.51
C GLY A 101 16.02 15.83 -10.06
N GLU A 102 16.50 14.92 -9.24
CA GLU A 102 17.32 13.79 -9.65
C GLU A 102 16.51 12.49 -9.75
N THR A 103 16.90 11.63 -10.69
CA THR A 103 16.25 10.33 -10.88
C THR A 103 16.97 9.25 -10.07
N HIS A 104 16.24 8.57 -9.24
CA HIS A 104 16.72 7.48 -8.40
C HIS A 104 16.04 6.17 -8.78
N ARG A 105 16.72 5.04 -8.56
CA ARG A 105 16.16 3.69 -8.72
C ARG A 105 16.51 2.84 -7.50
N THR A 106 15.49 2.16 -6.96
CA THR A 106 15.65 1.28 -5.79
C THR A 106 14.63 0.15 -5.84
N ASP A 107 14.78 -0.84 -4.98
CA ASP A 107 13.74 -1.85 -4.78
C ASP A 107 12.50 -1.21 -4.13
N LEU A 108 11.34 -1.70 -4.54
CA LEU A 108 10.06 -1.13 -4.09
C LEU A 108 9.85 -1.26 -2.58
N LYS A 109 10.35 -2.35 -1.97
CA LYS A 109 10.24 -2.57 -0.53
C LYS A 109 10.94 -1.48 0.27
N SER A 110 12.18 -1.16 -0.08
CA SER A 110 12.97 -0.11 0.56
C SER A 110 12.31 1.27 0.44
N LEU A 111 11.74 1.59 -0.74
CA LEU A 111 10.99 2.84 -0.89
C LEU A 111 9.77 2.90 0.02
N ILE A 112 9.00 1.81 0.11
CA ILE A 112 7.81 1.76 0.98
C ILE A 112 8.19 1.83 2.46
N GLU A 113 9.27 1.19 2.87
CA GLU A 113 9.78 1.28 4.24
C GLU A 113 10.17 2.72 4.59
N ARG A 114 10.93 3.40 3.71
CA ARG A 114 11.30 4.81 3.85
C ARG A 114 10.05 5.71 3.94
N HIS A 115 9.10 5.53 3.04
CA HIS A 115 7.83 6.26 3.05
C HIS A 115 7.01 5.98 4.32
N SER A 116 6.99 4.75 4.80
CA SER A 116 6.29 4.35 6.02
C SER A 116 6.88 4.98 7.27
N VAL A 117 8.21 5.12 7.34
CA VAL A 117 8.90 5.80 8.44
C VAL A 117 8.53 7.28 8.44
N ALA A 118 8.65 7.97 7.31
CA ALA A 118 8.29 9.38 7.18
C ALA A 118 6.83 9.63 7.61
N ASN A 119 5.88 8.83 7.14
CA ASN A 119 4.47 8.95 7.52
C ASN A 119 4.17 8.55 8.97
N GLY A 120 5.01 7.75 9.59
CA GLY A 120 4.78 7.23 10.93
C GLY A 120 5.30 8.11 12.06
N LEU A 121 6.36 8.88 11.80
CA LEU A 121 7.07 9.62 12.84
C LEU A 121 6.69 11.10 12.90
N ALA A 122 6.40 11.73 11.80
CA ALA A 122 6.28 13.18 11.72
C ALA A 122 4.96 13.66 11.12
N CYS A 123 3.92 12.87 11.12
CA CYS A 123 2.55 13.31 10.86
C CYS A 123 2.24 14.09 9.59
N GLN A 124 3.18 14.68 8.91
CA GLN A 124 2.92 15.66 7.84
C GLN A 124 3.95 15.66 6.72
N GLU A 125 5.05 14.96 6.87
CA GLU A 125 6.08 14.95 5.84
C GLU A 125 5.88 13.76 4.90
N HIS A 126 5.11 13.97 3.85
CA HIS A 126 5.20 13.11 2.68
C HIS A 126 6.57 13.28 2.05
N LEU A 127 7.20 12.17 1.65
CA LEU A 127 8.42 12.27 0.84
C LEU A 127 8.09 13.06 -0.43
N PRO A 128 8.85 14.13 -0.75
CA PRO A 128 8.61 14.95 -1.94
C PRO A 128 9.12 14.24 -3.20
N ILE A 129 8.61 13.04 -3.47
CA ILE A 129 9.03 12.19 -4.58
C ILE A 129 7.91 11.99 -5.59
N LEU A 130 8.30 11.86 -6.85
CA LEU A 130 7.41 11.51 -7.96
C LEU A 130 7.83 10.16 -8.52
N VAL A 131 7.01 9.13 -8.31
CA VAL A 131 7.21 7.82 -8.89
C VAL A 131 6.92 7.88 -10.40
N THR A 132 7.89 7.46 -11.22
CA THR A 132 7.83 7.55 -12.68
C THR A 132 7.62 6.18 -13.34
N ARG A 133 8.32 5.13 -12.90
CA ARG A 133 8.29 3.81 -13.52
C ARG A 133 8.42 2.69 -12.50
N PHE A 134 7.89 1.53 -12.87
CA PHE A 134 8.10 0.26 -12.18
C PHE A 134 8.75 -0.73 -13.15
N PHE A 135 9.77 -1.42 -12.68
CA PHE A 135 10.46 -2.48 -13.41
C PHE A 135 10.13 -3.80 -12.74
N VAL A 136 9.40 -4.65 -13.45
CA VAL A 136 9.04 -5.98 -12.97
C VAL A 136 9.88 -6.98 -13.76
N PRO A 137 10.67 -7.85 -13.10
CA PRO A 137 11.45 -8.88 -13.76
C PRO A 137 10.61 -9.73 -14.70
N ALA A 138 11.22 -10.25 -15.75
CA ALA A 138 10.54 -11.21 -16.63
C ALA A 138 10.27 -12.50 -15.84
N ALA A 139 9.08 -13.07 -16.04
CA ALA A 139 8.76 -14.35 -15.43
C ALA A 139 9.69 -15.44 -15.98
N GLU A 140 10.20 -16.29 -15.09
CA GLU A 140 10.98 -17.47 -15.45
C GLU A 140 10.07 -18.60 -15.95
N GLU A 141 10.66 -19.53 -16.72
CA GLU A 141 9.92 -20.70 -17.20
C GLU A 141 9.56 -21.62 -16.01
N GLY A 142 8.26 -21.89 -15.85
CA GLY A 142 7.76 -22.67 -14.71
C GLY A 142 7.33 -21.84 -13.50
N GLU A 143 7.65 -20.56 -13.46
CA GLU A 143 7.22 -19.67 -12.38
C GLU A 143 5.70 -19.60 -12.27
N ARG A 144 5.20 -19.75 -11.07
CA ARG A 144 3.78 -19.62 -10.71
C ARG A 144 3.62 -18.57 -9.63
N SER A 145 2.48 -17.93 -9.63
CA SER A 145 2.12 -16.97 -8.57
C SER A 145 0.71 -17.24 -8.05
N GLY A 146 0.45 -16.84 -6.82
CA GLY A 146 -0.85 -16.91 -6.18
C GLY A 146 -1.17 -15.60 -5.48
N PHE A 147 -2.37 -15.07 -5.72
CA PHE A 147 -2.87 -13.87 -5.07
C PHE A 147 -4.10 -14.22 -4.24
N TYR A 148 -4.10 -13.83 -2.98
CA TYR A 148 -5.20 -14.04 -2.05
C TYR A 148 -5.61 -12.72 -1.45
N GLN A 149 -6.91 -12.44 -1.48
CA GLN A 149 -7.50 -11.28 -0.86
C GLN A 149 -8.68 -11.68 0.01
N TYR A 150 -8.66 -11.20 1.26
CA TYR A 150 -9.78 -11.33 2.18
C TYR A 150 -10.47 -9.99 2.33
N ALA A 151 -11.74 -9.91 1.94
CA ALA A 151 -12.57 -8.72 2.05
C ALA A 151 -13.95 -9.04 2.63
N ILE A 152 -14.53 -8.09 3.37
CA ILE A 152 -15.86 -8.27 3.99
C ILE A 152 -16.96 -8.19 2.94
N SER A 153 -16.78 -7.38 1.90
CA SER A 153 -17.79 -7.11 0.88
C SER A 153 -17.16 -7.07 -0.51
N ARG A 154 -17.91 -7.59 -1.51
CA ARG A 154 -17.52 -7.50 -2.93
C ARG A 154 -17.67 -6.08 -3.49
N SER A 155 -18.55 -5.27 -2.92
CA SER A 155 -18.87 -3.93 -3.43
C SER A 155 -17.98 -2.83 -2.84
N ARG A 156 -17.39 -3.09 -1.68
CA ARG A 156 -16.37 -2.22 -1.06
C ARG A 156 -15.09 -3.04 -0.94
N GLU A 157 -14.25 -2.90 -1.93
CA GLU A 157 -13.00 -3.66 -2.07
C GLU A 157 -11.90 -3.17 -1.10
N VAL A 158 -12.27 -2.99 0.17
CA VAL A 158 -11.27 -2.79 1.22
C VAL A 158 -10.87 -4.15 1.72
N SER A 159 -9.66 -4.59 1.35
CA SER A 159 -9.10 -5.84 1.85
C SER A 159 -8.80 -5.72 3.33
N ILE A 160 -9.13 -6.76 4.09
CA ILE A 160 -8.68 -6.92 5.48
C ILE A 160 -7.26 -7.47 5.47
N ALA A 161 -6.98 -8.39 4.56
CA ALA A 161 -5.66 -8.97 4.37
C ALA A 161 -5.45 -9.32 2.89
N THR A 162 -4.24 -9.10 2.42
CA THR A 162 -3.78 -9.48 1.09
C THR A 162 -2.44 -10.19 1.22
N SER A 163 -2.28 -11.30 0.52
CA SER A 163 -0.99 -11.96 0.38
C SER A 163 -0.76 -12.38 -1.06
N GLN A 164 0.49 -12.33 -1.49
CA GLN A 164 0.94 -12.85 -2.76
C GLN A 164 2.24 -13.61 -2.57
N CYS A 165 2.36 -14.72 -3.27
CA CYS A 165 3.57 -15.53 -3.32
C CYS A 165 3.92 -15.84 -4.77
N CYS A 166 5.21 -15.82 -5.09
CA CYS A 166 5.77 -16.36 -6.32
C CYS A 166 6.62 -17.58 -5.97
N TRP A 167 6.60 -18.62 -6.80
CA TRP A 167 7.41 -19.81 -6.64
C TRP A 167 7.73 -20.41 -8.00
N VAL A 168 8.86 -21.07 -8.10
CA VAL A 168 9.34 -21.82 -9.28
C VAL A 168 9.07 -23.31 -9.09
#